data_0707cf86755cc69d12904ce0b465d3a1
#
_entry.id   0707cf86755cc69d12904ce0b465d3a1
#
_cell.length_a   1.000
_cell.length_b   1.000
_cell.length_c   1.000
_cell.angle_alpha   90.00
_cell.angle_beta   90.00
_cell.angle_gamma   90.00
#
_symmetry.space_group_name_H-M   'P 1'
#
loop_
_entity.id
_entity.type
_entity.pdbx_description
1 polymer ?
#
loop_
_entity_poly.entity_id
_entity_poly.type
_entity_poly.pdbx_seq_one_letter_code
_entity_poly.pdbx_strand_id
1 'polypeptide(L)'
;MFDIQEMLQREITFYELFTNKISTDYGILYYNPLNPLSYDSNHAHILDIKCDFERTIYDIVGFYKRYGITPRIYPSFIADELDKLRPVLETQGFTINVVNSIFMLFQPERAKLSTLGANVRIIKKISKNVLDLAYSGNDRDWGEWGIKVWQEAIKNPNFHLLGLFSSGKCMSLASLHLMDGYSRIDDVKTHADFRDQYFGTQLMSYLTSYHTRLSENYLYLWSDNPIAIRMYNNTGFQEIKVDVPRWTAFIAPAPPVSS
;
A
#
# COMPACT_ATOMS: atom_id res chain seq x y z
N MET A 1 23.45 -1.94 -5.43
CA MET A 1 23.35 -0.45 -5.25
C MET A 1 21.88 -0.10 -5.30
N PHE A 2 21.41 0.83 -4.44
CA PHE A 2 20.00 1.27 -4.47
C PHE A 2 19.66 1.92 -5.82
N ASP A 3 18.56 1.48 -6.42
CA ASP A 3 18.04 2.00 -7.68
C ASP A 3 16.57 2.39 -7.50
N ILE A 4 16.26 3.66 -7.79
CA ILE A 4 14.88 4.20 -7.66
C ILE A 4 13.94 3.54 -8.66
N GLN A 5 14.39 3.26 -9.88
CA GLN A 5 13.53 2.65 -10.91
C GLN A 5 13.16 1.22 -10.54
N GLU A 6 14.10 0.45 -10.02
CA GLU A 6 13.81 -0.89 -9.49
C GLU A 6 12.85 -0.83 -8.31
N MET A 7 13.04 0.11 -7.37
CA MET A 7 12.11 0.32 -6.26
C MET A 7 10.69 0.62 -6.77
N LEU A 8 10.54 1.50 -7.75
CA LEU A 8 9.24 1.84 -8.35
C LEU A 8 8.61 0.64 -9.07
N GLN A 9 9.40 -0.24 -9.67
CA GLN A 9 8.89 -1.50 -10.21
C GLN A 9 8.33 -2.41 -9.09
N ARG A 10 8.91 -2.38 -7.88
CA ARG A 10 8.34 -3.12 -6.73
C ARG A 10 7.02 -2.49 -6.24
N GLU A 11 6.82 -1.18 -6.38
CA GLU A 11 5.52 -0.54 -6.14
C GLU A 11 4.41 -1.04 -7.08
N ILE A 12 4.76 -1.48 -8.29
CA ILE A 12 3.81 -2.07 -9.23
C ILE A 12 3.51 -3.54 -8.88
N THR A 13 4.50 -4.28 -8.38
CA THR A 13 4.42 -5.75 -8.27
C THR A 13 4.12 -6.27 -6.87
N PHE A 14 4.24 -5.46 -5.82
CA PHE A 14 4.02 -5.94 -4.44
C PHE A 14 2.60 -6.48 -4.19
N TYR A 15 1.63 -6.06 -4.98
CA TYR A 15 0.24 -6.55 -4.92
C TYR A 15 0.12 -8.06 -5.21
N GLU A 16 1.10 -8.64 -5.92
CA GLU A 16 1.16 -10.08 -6.19
C GLU A 16 1.23 -10.93 -4.91
N LEU A 17 1.58 -10.31 -3.77
CA LEU A 17 1.61 -10.99 -2.48
C LEU A 17 0.21 -11.36 -1.95
N PHE A 18 -0.86 -10.73 -2.44
CA PHE A 18 -2.20 -10.91 -1.87
C PHE A 18 -3.37 -10.80 -2.87
N THR A 19 -3.13 -10.65 -4.16
CA THR A 19 -4.21 -10.59 -5.15
C THR A 19 -3.86 -11.32 -6.44
N ASN A 20 -4.87 -11.60 -7.27
CA ASN A 20 -4.66 -12.26 -8.56
C ASN A 20 -4.13 -11.25 -9.58
N LYS A 21 -3.34 -11.75 -10.54
CA LYS A 21 -2.72 -10.98 -11.61
C LYS A 21 -3.07 -11.55 -12.98
N ILE A 22 -3.36 -10.67 -13.92
CA ILE A 22 -3.41 -10.97 -15.35
C ILE A 22 -2.43 -10.03 -16.06
N SER A 23 -1.52 -10.59 -16.85
CA SER A 23 -0.67 -9.81 -17.75
C SER A 23 -1.39 -9.65 -19.09
N THR A 24 -1.37 -8.44 -19.64
CA THR A 24 -1.91 -8.08 -20.95
C THR A 24 -0.80 -7.53 -21.84
N ASP A 25 -1.09 -7.24 -23.08
CA ASP A 25 -0.19 -6.57 -24.02
C ASP A 25 0.13 -5.11 -23.62
N TYR A 26 -0.77 -4.47 -22.87
CA TYR A 26 -0.62 -3.09 -22.40
C TYR A 26 -0.17 -2.96 -20.95
N GLY A 27 -0.21 -4.03 -20.14
CA GLY A 27 0.16 -3.91 -18.73
C GLY A 27 -0.35 -5.03 -17.82
N ILE A 28 -0.76 -4.66 -16.61
CA ILE A 28 -1.16 -5.60 -15.56
C ILE A 28 -2.55 -5.26 -15.04
N LEU A 29 -3.38 -6.28 -14.84
CA LEU A 29 -4.67 -6.20 -14.15
C LEU A 29 -4.59 -7.00 -12.84
N TYR A 30 -4.73 -6.32 -11.70
CA TYR A 30 -4.92 -6.93 -10.39
C TYR A 30 -6.40 -7.03 -10.07
N TYR A 31 -6.85 -8.19 -9.58
CA TYR A 31 -8.27 -8.38 -9.28
C TYR A 31 -8.52 -9.41 -8.20
N ASN A 32 -9.52 -9.14 -7.37
CA ASN A 32 -10.02 -10.05 -6.35
C ASN A 32 -11.55 -9.95 -6.24
N PRO A 33 -12.32 -10.81 -6.94
CA PRO A 33 -13.79 -10.79 -6.88
C PRO A 33 -14.37 -11.05 -5.48
N LEU A 34 -13.60 -11.67 -4.58
CA LEU A 34 -14.02 -11.91 -3.19
C LEU A 34 -13.83 -10.69 -2.30
N ASN A 35 -13.11 -9.67 -2.79
CA ASN A 35 -12.91 -8.39 -2.11
C ASN A 35 -13.06 -7.21 -3.08
N PRO A 36 -14.25 -7.03 -3.71
CA PRO A 36 -14.45 -6.07 -4.80
C PRO A 36 -14.27 -4.61 -4.38
N LEU A 37 -14.38 -4.30 -3.08
CA LEU A 37 -14.22 -2.96 -2.54
C LEU A 37 -12.75 -2.59 -2.27
N SER A 38 -11.85 -3.56 -2.25
CA SER A 38 -10.42 -3.31 -2.03
C SER A 38 -9.78 -2.61 -3.22
N TYR A 39 -9.26 -1.43 -3.00
CA TYR A 39 -8.53 -0.65 -4.00
C TYR A 39 -7.20 -1.32 -4.36
N ASP A 40 -6.48 -1.80 -3.36
CA ASP A 40 -5.18 -2.44 -3.51
C ASP A 40 -5.28 -3.81 -4.19
N SER A 41 -6.42 -4.50 -4.04
CA SER A 41 -6.63 -5.78 -4.73
C SER A 41 -7.18 -5.64 -6.14
N ASN A 42 -7.64 -4.43 -6.55
CA ASN A 42 -8.42 -4.25 -7.77
C ASN A 42 -8.04 -2.96 -8.51
N HIS A 43 -7.00 -3.02 -9.30
CA HIS A 43 -6.55 -1.91 -10.13
C HIS A 43 -5.71 -2.38 -11.33
N ALA A 44 -5.53 -1.53 -12.30
CA ALA A 44 -4.69 -1.75 -13.46
C ALA A 44 -3.44 -0.87 -13.42
N HIS A 45 -2.34 -1.36 -14.01
CA HIS A 45 -1.19 -0.56 -14.42
C HIS A 45 -1.04 -0.63 -15.94
N ILE A 46 -0.90 0.51 -16.60
CA ILE A 46 -0.63 0.60 -18.05
C ILE A 46 0.89 0.77 -18.20
N LEU A 47 1.57 -0.29 -18.65
CA LEU A 47 3.03 -0.33 -18.78
C LEU A 47 3.50 0.10 -20.18
N ASP A 48 2.65 -0.06 -21.19
CA ASP A 48 2.94 0.42 -22.54
C ASP A 48 2.26 1.78 -22.81
N ILE A 49 3.02 2.85 -22.69
CA ILE A 49 2.54 4.22 -22.97
C ILE A 49 2.46 4.57 -24.46
N LYS A 50 2.66 3.60 -25.35
CA LYS A 50 2.50 3.75 -26.81
C LYS A 50 1.27 2.99 -27.32
N CYS A 51 0.56 2.28 -26.45
CA CYS A 51 -0.67 1.58 -26.81
C CYS A 51 -1.80 2.55 -27.22
N ASP A 52 -2.83 2.02 -27.83
CA ASP A 52 -4.08 2.74 -28.05
C ASP A 52 -4.83 2.93 -26.71
N PHE A 53 -4.71 4.11 -26.11
CA PHE A 53 -5.27 4.38 -24.79
C PHE A 53 -6.80 4.28 -24.75
N GLU A 54 -7.52 4.68 -25.80
CA GLU A 54 -8.98 4.60 -25.83
C GLU A 54 -9.42 3.15 -25.73
N ARG A 55 -8.86 2.29 -26.57
CA ARG A 55 -9.10 0.85 -26.55
C ARG A 55 -8.67 0.23 -25.23
N THR A 56 -7.47 0.56 -24.74
CA THR A 56 -6.92 0.01 -23.50
C THR A 56 -7.80 0.34 -22.30
N ILE A 57 -8.22 1.59 -22.16
CA ILE A 57 -9.10 2.00 -21.04
C ILE A 57 -10.49 1.36 -21.17
N TYR A 58 -11.02 1.25 -22.39
CA TYR A 58 -12.28 0.53 -22.63
C TYR A 58 -12.18 -0.94 -22.17
N ASP A 59 -11.09 -1.63 -22.51
CA ASP A 59 -10.85 -3.02 -22.13
C ASP A 59 -10.71 -3.17 -20.60
N ILE A 60 -9.98 -2.27 -19.93
CA ILE A 60 -9.85 -2.21 -18.47
C ILE A 60 -11.22 -2.05 -17.81
N VAL A 61 -12.03 -1.09 -18.27
CA VAL A 61 -13.38 -0.83 -17.76
C VAL A 61 -14.27 -2.06 -17.95
N GLY A 62 -14.24 -2.66 -19.13
CA GLY A 62 -15.00 -3.88 -19.45
C GLY A 62 -14.59 -5.06 -18.59
N PHE A 63 -13.29 -5.21 -18.31
CA PHE A 63 -12.77 -6.25 -17.42
C PHE A 63 -13.33 -6.13 -16.01
N TYR A 64 -13.16 -5.00 -15.34
CA TYR A 64 -13.61 -4.83 -13.96
C TYR A 64 -15.13 -4.86 -13.81
N LYS A 65 -15.88 -4.29 -14.75
CA LYS A 65 -17.34 -4.34 -14.74
C LYS A 65 -17.90 -5.77 -14.75
N ARG A 66 -17.25 -6.73 -15.44
CA ARG A 66 -17.67 -8.14 -15.45
C ARG A 66 -17.64 -8.78 -14.07
N TYR A 67 -16.79 -8.28 -13.16
CA TYR A 67 -16.68 -8.75 -11.78
C TYR A 67 -17.40 -7.88 -10.76
N GLY A 68 -18.15 -6.84 -11.20
CA GLY A 68 -18.77 -5.88 -10.29
C GLY A 68 -17.77 -5.03 -9.51
N ILE A 69 -16.57 -4.86 -10.05
CA ILE A 69 -15.47 -4.09 -9.44
C ILE A 69 -15.44 -2.69 -10.05
N THR A 70 -15.23 -1.68 -9.22
CA THR A 70 -14.99 -0.31 -9.70
C THR A 70 -13.66 -0.23 -10.45
N PRO A 71 -13.66 0.18 -11.74
CA PRO A 71 -12.42 0.33 -12.50
C PRO A 71 -11.50 1.35 -11.86
N ARG A 72 -10.22 0.96 -11.68
CA ARG A 72 -9.16 1.81 -11.14
C ARG A 72 -7.88 1.64 -11.95
N ILE A 73 -7.13 2.71 -12.07
CA ILE A 73 -5.82 2.71 -12.71
C ILE A 73 -4.84 3.41 -11.77
N TYR A 74 -3.73 2.75 -11.50
CA TYR A 74 -2.64 3.23 -10.66
C TYR A 74 -1.42 3.57 -11.52
N PRO A 75 -0.49 4.42 -11.03
CA PRO A 75 0.67 4.86 -11.79
C PRO A 75 1.61 3.69 -12.07
N SER A 76 2.18 3.69 -13.26
CA SER A 76 3.29 2.81 -13.64
C SER A 76 4.64 3.48 -13.47
N PHE A 77 4.64 4.69 -12.93
CA PHE A 77 5.83 5.51 -12.65
C PHE A 77 6.69 5.78 -13.90
N ILE A 78 6.04 5.85 -15.06
CA ILE A 78 6.67 6.22 -16.32
C ILE A 78 6.56 7.74 -16.48
N ALA A 79 7.63 8.39 -16.94
CA ALA A 79 7.61 9.83 -17.18
C ALA A 79 6.48 10.22 -18.14
N ASP A 80 5.79 11.32 -17.85
CA ASP A 80 4.69 11.89 -18.63
C ASP A 80 3.46 10.97 -18.81
N GLU A 81 3.40 9.83 -18.10
CA GLU A 81 2.29 8.87 -18.26
C GLU A 81 0.93 9.51 -17.97
N LEU A 82 0.82 10.27 -16.88
CA LEU A 82 -0.43 10.91 -16.49
C LEU A 82 -0.87 11.97 -17.51
N ASP A 83 0.04 12.77 -18.04
CA ASP A 83 -0.27 13.82 -19.02
C ASP A 83 -0.80 13.20 -20.32
N LYS A 84 -0.26 12.04 -20.72
CA LYS A 84 -0.72 11.30 -21.89
C LYS A 84 -2.07 10.61 -21.67
N LEU A 85 -2.29 10.05 -20.48
CA LEU A 85 -3.51 9.31 -20.16
C LEU A 85 -4.70 10.21 -19.79
N ARG A 86 -4.43 11.37 -19.19
CA ARG A 86 -5.46 12.29 -18.65
C ARG A 86 -6.60 12.60 -19.62
N PRO A 87 -6.36 13.00 -20.89
CA PRO A 87 -7.46 13.36 -21.79
C PRO A 87 -8.44 12.20 -22.02
N VAL A 88 -7.91 10.97 -22.15
CA VAL A 88 -8.73 9.79 -22.39
C VAL A 88 -9.44 9.35 -21.10
N LEU A 89 -8.76 9.38 -19.95
CA LEU A 89 -9.34 9.06 -18.65
C LEU A 89 -10.54 9.97 -18.33
N GLU A 90 -10.38 11.28 -18.51
CA GLU A 90 -11.45 12.26 -18.27
C GLU A 90 -12.64 12.05 -19.22
N THR A 91 -12.38 11.79 -20.52
CA THR A 91 -13.41 11.48 -21.50
C THR A 91 -14.19 10.21 -21.16
N GLN A 92 -13.52 9.21 -20.58
CA GLN A 92 -14.12 7.95 -20.12
C GLN A 92 -14.78 8.05 -18.73
N GLY A 93 -14.82 9.22 -18.13
CA GLY A 93 -15.50 9.50 -16.86
C GLY A 93 -14.70 9.12 -15.62
N PHE A 94 -13.38 9.00 -15.72
CA PHE A 94 -12.51 8.81 -14.55
C PHE A 94 -12.32 10.12 -13.79
N THR A 95 -12.36 10.02 -12.47
CA THR A 95 -11.83 11.03 -11.55
C THR A 95 -10.37 10.74 -11.29
N ILE A 96 -9.51 11.75 -11.40
CA ILE A 96 -8.07 11.62 -11.19
C ILE A 96 -7.68 12.35 -9.91
N ASN A 97 -7.04 11.62 -8.98
CA ASN A 97 -6.45 12.16 -7.77
C ASN A 97 -4.93 12.07 -7.85
N VAL A 98 -4.25 13.20 -7.71
CA VAL A 98 -2.78 13.26 -7.57
C VAL A 98 -2.45 13.42 -6.11
N VAL A 99 -1.54 12.56 -5.61
CA VAL A 99 -1.15 12.52 -4.19
C VAL A 99 0.31 12.89 -4.06
N ASN A 100 0.59 13.87 -3.22
CA ASN A 100 1.97 14.26 -2.89
C ASN A 100 2.54 13.30 -1.85
N SER A 101 2.97 12.14 -2.31
CA SER A 101 3.59 11.13 -1.45
C SER A 101 5.10 11.34 -1.37
N ILE A 102 5.64 11.28 -0.17
CA ILE A 102 7.07 11.33 0.10
C ILE A 102 7.57 9.89 0.24
N PHE A 103 8.44 9.47 -0.66
CA PHE A 103 9.17 8.21 -0.54
C PHE A 103 10.33 8.37 0.43
N MET A 104 10.53 7.37 1.28
CA MET A 104 11.56 7.40 2.30
C MET A 104 12.31 6.07 2.33
N LEU A 105 13.64 6.13 2.35
CA LEU A 105 14.54 4.98 2.42
C LEU A 105 15.12 4.88 3.83
N PHE A 106 15.14 3.69 4.38
CA PHE A 106 15.75 3.41 5.67
C PHE A 106 17.29 3.48 5.60
N GLN A 107 17.88 4.20 6.54
CA GLN A 107 19.31 4.37 6.72
C GLN A 107 19.71 3.75 8.07
N PRO A 108 20.27 2.53 8.10
CA PRO A 108 20.56 1.82 9.35
C PRO A 108 21.42 2.59 10.33
N GLU A 109 22.37 3.39 9.84
CA GLU A 109 23.29 4.20 10.65
C GLU A 109 22.58 5.35 11.38
N ARG A 110 21.38 5.73 10.95
CA ARG A 110 20.55 6.77 11.58
C ARG A 110 19.55 6.22 12.58
N ALA A 111 19.35 4.90 12.55
CA ALA A 111 18.36 4.25 13.38
C ALA A 111 18.84 4.19 14.84
N LYS A 112 18.00 4.64 15.77
CA LYS A 112 18.14 4.31 17.18
C LYS A 112 17.56 2.92 17.39
N LEU A 113 18.43 1.89 17.34
CA LEU A 113 18.01 0.52 17.56
C LEU A 113 17.33 0.39 18.93
N SER A 114 16.08 -0.01 18.92
CA SER A 114 15.32 -0.26 20.15
C SER A 114 15.40 -1.74 20.50
N THR A 115 15.84 -2.04 21.71
CA THR A 115 15.76 -3.38 22.30
C THR A 115 14.38 -3.68 22.92
N LEU A 116 13.46 -2.73 22.87
CA LEU A 116 12.13 -2.77 23.48
C LEU A 116 11.12 -3.57 22.63
N GLY A 117 11.44 -4.83 22.34
CA GLY A 117 10.59 -5.69 21.49
C GLY A 117 9.70 -6.69 22.21
N ALA A 118 9.65 -6.70 23.55
CA ALA A 118 8.99 -7.74 24.33
C ALA A 118 7.47 -7.90 24.03
N ASN A 119 6.82 -6.90 23.45
CA ASN A 119 5.39 -6.88 23.18
C ASN A 119 5.03 -6.85 21.67
N VAL A 120 6.00 -6.93 20.78
CA VAL A 120 5.73 -7.02 19.33
C VAL A 120 5.65 -8.47 18.90
N ARG A 121 4.61 -8.81 18.14
CA ARG A 121 4.36 -10.17 17.64
C ARG A 121 4.03 -10.15 16.16
N ILE A 122 4.44 -11.22 15.45
CA ILE A 122 3.97 -11.50 14.10
C ILE A 122 2.54 -12.03 14.21
N ILE A 123 1.61 -11.39 13.52
CA ILE A 123 0.20 -11.75 13.47
C ILE A 123 0.02 -12.84 12.42
N LYS A 124 -0.24 -14.06 12.86
CA LYS A 124 -0.52 -15.22 11.99
C LYS A 124 -2.02 -15.43 11.74
N LYS A 125 -2.87 -14.77 12.52
CA LYS A 125 -4.33 -14.84 12.45
C LYS A 125 -4.93 -13.52 12.94
N ILE A 126 -5.89 -13.01 12.19
CA ILE A 126 -6.61 -11.80 12.58
C ILE A 126 -7.49 -12.11 13.79
N SER A 127 -7.12 -11.58 14.95
CA SER A 127 -7.84 -11.72 16.21
C SER A 127 -8.78 -10.54 16.44
N LYS A 128 -9.68 -10.67 17.43
CA LYS A 128 -10.56 -9.57 17.85
C LYS A 128 -9.79 -8.27 18.15
N ASN A 129 -8.65 -8.36 18.83
CA ASN A 129 -7.85 -7.18 19.18
C ASN A 129 -7.25 -6.47 17.92
N VAL A 130 -6.93 -7.24 16.87
CA VAL A 130 -6.51 -6.69 15.58
C VAL A 130 -7.68 -6.05 14.85
N LEU A 131 -8.87 -6.66 14.93
CA LEU A 131 -10.11 -6.08 14.40
C LEU A 131 -10.46 -4.77 15.11
N ASP A 132 -10.38 -4.73 16.44
CA ASP A 132 -10.64 -3.52 17.23
C ASP A 132 -9.72 -2.36 16.76
N LEU A 133 -8.44 -2.65 16.51
CA LEU A 133 -7.53 -1.65 15.94
C LEU A 133 -7.92 -1.27 14.51
N ALA A 134 -8.22 -2.24 13.65
CA ALA A 134 -8.58 -1.99 12.26
C ALA A 134 -9.80 -1.06 12.14
N TYR A 135 -10.80 -1.26 12.99
CA TYR A 135 -12.02 -0.45 13.05
C TYR A 135 -11.91 0.80 13.92
N SER A 136 -10.77 1.03 14.59
CA SER A 136 -10.59 2.23 15.41
C SER A 136 -10.47 3.48 14.54
N GLY A 137 -11.21 4.54 14.88
CA GLY A 137 -11.27 5.79 14.12
C GLY A 137 -12.41 5.80 13.11
N ASN A 138 -12.35 6.74 12.14
CA ASN A 138 -13.46 7.04 11.23
C ASN A 138 -13.41 6.26 9.91
N ASP A 139 -12.48 5.32 9.75
CA ASP A 139 -12.23 4.64 8.48
C ASP A 139 -12.79 3.21 8.49
N ARG A 140 -14.11 3.09 8.60
CA ARG A 140 -14.79 1.80 8.61
C ARG A 140 -14.65 1.04 7.29
N ASP A 141 -14.75 1.75 6.17
CA ASP A 141 -14.72 1.11 4.84
C ASP A 141 -13.36 0.46 4.58
N TRP A 142 -12.27 1.14 4.95
CA TRP A 142 -10.94 0.55 4.92
C TRP A 142 -10.84 -0.70 5.82
N GLY A 143 -11.43 -0.64 7.03
CA GLY A 143 -11.44 -1.76 7.96
C GLY A 143 -11.99 -3.04 7.34
N GLU A 144 -13.09 -2.98 6.60
CA GLU A 144 -13.71 -4.17 5.99
C GLU A 144 -12.86 -4.80 4.90
N TRP A 145 -12.44 -4.03 3.92
CA TRP A 145 -11.68 -4.57 2.80
C TRP A 145 -10.19 -4.80 3.13
N GLY A 146 -9.59 -3.95 3.98
CA GLY A 146 -8.21 -4.08 4.42
C GLY A 146 -7.97 -5.35 5.25
N ILE A 147 -8.93 -5.70 6.13
CA ILE A 147 -8.88 -6.97 6.89
C ILE A 147 -8.83 -8.17 5.94
N LYS A 148 -9.61 -8.18 4.87
CA LYS A 148 -9.58 -9.26 3.87
C LYS A 148 -8.24 -9.31 3.14
N VAL A 149 -7.62 -8.16 2.85
CA VAL A 149 -6.26 -8.10 2.29
C VAL A 149 -5.28 -8.74 3.27
N TRP A 150 -5.28 -8.37 4.54
CA TRP A 150 -4.39 -8.98 5.52
C TRP A 150 -4.63 -10.49 5.69
N GLN A 151 -5.90 -10.94 5.74
CA GLN A 151 -6.22 -12.36 5.84
C GLN A 151 -5.66 -13.19 4.68
N GLU A 152 -5.57 -12.62 3.50
CA GLU A 152 -4.94 -13.25 2.34
C GLU A 152 -3.42 -13.14 2.40
N ALA A 153 -2.90 -11.94 2.65
CA ALA A 153 -1.49 -11.63 2.64
C ALA A 153 -0.67 -12.41 3.70
N ILE A 154 -1.21 -12.62 4.91
CA ILE A 154 -0.52 -13.40 5.97
C ILE A 154 -0.29 -14.87 5.64
N LYS A 155 -0.88 -15.38 4.57
CA LYS A 155 -0.60 -16.72 4.03
C LYS A 155 0.71 -16.76 3.24
N ASN A 156 1.16 -15.61 2.76
CA ASN A 156 2.40 -15.49 1.99
C ASN A 156 3.59 -15.36 2.96
N PRO A 157 4.64 -16.18 2.85
CA PRO A 157 5.81 -16.12 3.73
C PRO A 157 6.61 -14.83 3.64
N ASN A 158 6.45 -14.08 2.54
CA ASN A 158 7.11 -12.79 2.31
C ASN A 158 6.30 -11.59 2.83
N PHE A 159 5.14 -11.84 3.46
CA PHE A 159 4.34 -10.81 4.10
C PHE A 159 4.32 -11.01 5.61
N HIS A 160 4.77 -10.02 6.35
CA HIS A 160 4.79 -10.05 7.81
C HIS A 160 3.90 -8.93 8.36
N LEU A 161 2.79 -9.29 8.99
CA LEU A 161 1.98 -8.34 9.76
C LEU A 161 2.49 -8.34 11.20
N LEU A 162 2.99 -7.21 11.67
CA LEU A 162 3.51 -7.05 13.03
C LEU A 162 2.55 -6.22 13.86
N GLY A 163 2.30 -6.63 15.09
CA GLY A 163 1.48 -5.88 16.03
C GLY A 163 2.21 -5.66 17.35
N LEU A 164 2.14 -4.46 17.89
CA LEU A 164 2.56 -4.13 19.24
C LEU A 164 1.36 -4.24 20.17
N PHE A 165 1.51 -5.07 21.22
CA PHE A 165 0.44 -5.36 22.18
C PHE A 165 0.78 -4.83 23.57
N SER A 166 -0.23 -4.30 24.27
CA SER A 166 -0.14 -3.94 25.69
C SER A 166 -1.47 -4.25 26.35
N SER A 167 -1.43 -4.81 27.57
CA SER A 167 -2.63 -5.18 28.33
C SER A 167 -3.65 -5.98 27.52
N GLY A 168 -3.17 -6.88 26.65
CA GLY A 168 -4.01 -7.73 25.81
C GLY A 168 -4.60 -7.05 24.57
N LYS A 169 -4.40 -5.76 24.35
CA LYS A 169 -4.89 -4.99 23.20
C LYS A 169 -3.79 -4.78 22.16
N CYS A 170 -4.16 -4.73 20.87
CA CYS A 170 -3.27 -4.32 19.80
C CYS A 170 -3.24 -2.79 19.75
N MET A 171 -2.11 -2.18 20.11
CA MET A 171 -1.95 -0.74 20.18
C MET A 171 -1.55 -0.13 18.85
N SER A 172 -0.70 -0.84 18.11
CA SER A 172 -0.25 -0.43 16.78
C SER A 172 0.07 -1.65 15.94
N LEU A 173 -0.06 -1.54 14.63
CA LEU A 173 0.35 -2.55 13.68
C LEU A 173 1.02 -1.93 12.46
N ALA A 174 1.79 -2.74 11.72
CA ALA A 174 2.37 -2.41 10.43
C ALA A 174 2.62 -3.69 9.64
N SER A 175 2.57 -3.61 8.33
CA SER A 175 2.97 -4.69 7.43
C SER A 175 4.38 -4.47 6.87
N LEU A 176 5.10 -5.57 6.66
CA LEU A 176 6.40 -5.63 6.01
C LEU A 176 6.29 -6.62 4.84
N HIS A 177 6.58 -6.14 3.65
CA HIS A 177 6.54 -6.89 2.40
C HIS A 177 7.98 -7.13 1.93
N LEU A 178 8.38 -8.39 1.83
CA LEU A 178 9.71 -8.78 1.33
C LEU A 178 9.59 -9.07 -0.17
N MET A 179 10.39 -8.38 -0.96
CA MET A 179 10.48 -8.56 -2.41
C MET A 179 11.94 -8.75 -2.79
N ASP A 180 12.21 -9.10 -4.03
CA ASP A 180 13.57 -9.25 -4.51
C ASP A 180 14.34 -7.92 -4.44
N GLY A 181 15.41 -7.88 -3.62
CA GLY A 181 16.27 -6.71 -3.39
C GLY A 181 15.64 -5.55 -2.60
N TYR A 182 14.34 -5.55 -2.37
CA TYR A 182 13.61 -4.45 -1.73
C TYR A 182 12.59 -4.97 -0.70
N SER A 183 12.34 -4.15 0.31
CA SER A 183 11.28 -4.42 1.29
C SER A 183 10.46 -3.16 1.51
N ARG A 184 9.14 -3.30 1.57
CA ARG A 184 8.21 -2.18 1.76
C ARG A 184 7.50 -2.29 3.10
N ILE A 185 7.41 -1.18 3.83
CA ILE A 185 6.51 -1.06 4.99
C ILE A 185 5.23 -0.39 4.53
N ASP A 186 4.11 -0.97 4.97
CA ASP A 186 2.78 -0.43 4.72
C ASP A 186 1.86 -0.58 5.94
N ASP A 187 0.62 -0.10 5.83
CA ASP A 187 -0.44 -0.27 6.84
C ASP A 187 -0.06 0.20 8.25
N VAL A 188 0.84 1.18 8.39
CA VAL A 188 1.25 1.66 9.71
C VAL A 188 0.07 2.35 10.39
N LYS A 189 -0.53 1.68 11.37
CA LYS A 189 -1.72 2.16 12.06
C LYS A 189 -1.56 2.05 13.58
N THR A 190 -1.93 3.11 14.29
CA THR A 190 -2.08 3.12 15.74
C THR A 190 -3.55 3.29 16.09
N HIS A 191 -4.05 2.47 17.05
CA HIS A 191 -5.42 2.54 17.52
C HIS A 191 -5.77 3.98 17.95
N ALA A 192 -6.95 4.46 17.58
CA ALA A 192 -7.33 5.86 17.74
C ALA A 192 -7.15 6.36 19.18
N ASP A 193 -7.57 5.57 20.18
CA ASP A 193 -7.48 5.93 21.61
C ASP A 193 -6.04 5.92 22.16
N PHE A 194 -5.08 5.38 21.42
CA PHE A 194 -3.68 5.24 21.87
C PHE A 194 -2.68 6.03 21.00
N ARG A 195 -3.18 6.98 20.18
CA ARG A 195 -2.33 7.92 19.44
C ARG A 195 -1.58 8.82 20.42
N ASP A 196 -0.50 9.42 19.95
CA ASP A 196 0.36 10.34 20.72
C ASP A 196 1.02 9.73 21.98
N GLN A 197 1.01 8.40 22.10
CA GLN A 197 1.65 7.63 23.17
C GLN A 197 2.87 6.82 22.69
N TYR A 198 3.46 7.20 21.55
CA TYR A 198 4.66 6.61 20.97
C TYR A 198 4.56 5.13 20.53
N PHE A 199 3.38 4.51 20.54
CA PHE A 199 3.24 3.10 20.13
C PHE A 199 3.63 2.89 18.66
N GLY A 200 3.27 3.80 17.75
CA GLY A 200 3.71 3.76 16.37
C GLY A 200 5.23 3.83 16.24
N THR A 201 5.88 4.74 16.96
CA THR A 201 7.34 4.89 16.98
C THR A 201 8.04 3.63 17.52
N GLN A 202 7.51 3.04 18.60
CA GLN A 202 8.05 1.81 19.18
C GLN A 202 7.94 0.64 18.19
N LEU A 203 6.78 0.49 17.53
CA LEU A 203 6.58 -0.54 16.52
C LEU A 203 7.55 -0.35 15.35
N MET A 204 7.68 0.87 14.81
CA MET A 204 8.59 1.16 13.71
C MET A 204 10.06 0.90 14.06
N SER A 205 10.50 1.29 15.26
CA SER A 205 11.86 1.01 15.74
C SER A 205 12.12 -0.50 15.88
N TYR A 206 11.13 -1.28 16.31
CA TYR A 206 11.24 -2.73 16.33
C TYR A 206 11.28 -3.30 14.92
N LEU A 207 10.39 -2.84 14.03
CA LEU A 207 10.24 -3.35 12.66
C LEU A 207 11.53 -3.13 11.86
N THR A 208 12.16 -1.95 11.96
CA THR A 208 13.45 -1.69 11.29
C THR A 208 14.54 -2.63 11.81
N SER A 209 14.63 -2.83 13.15
CA SER A 209 15.55 -3.79 13.75
C SER A 209 15.23 -5.25 13.37
N TYR A 210 13.96 -5.61 13.24
CA TYR A 210 13.50 -6.91 12.77
C TYR A 210 13.91 -7.15 11.32
N HIS A 211 13.65 -6.17 10.44
CA HIS A 211 14.03 -6.22 9.03
C HIS A 211 15.53 -6.40 8.85
N THR A 212 16.38 -5.62 9.54
CA THR A 212 17.85 -5.70 9.43
C THR A 212 18.40 -7.10 9.81
N ARG A 213 17.70 -7.84 10.69
CA ARG A 213 18.08 -9.23 11.02
C ARG A 213 17.54 -10.25 10.04
N LEU A 214 16.47 -9.90 9.31
CA LEU A 214 15.76 -10.82 8.42
C LEU A 214 16.29 -10.76 6.98
N SER A 215 16.71 -9.58 6.52
CA SER A 215 17.01 -9.31 5.11
C SER A 215 18.03 -8.19 4.96
N GLU A 216 18.83 -8.26 3.89
CA GLU A 216 19.72 -7.20 3.42
C GLU A 216 19.05 -6.27 2.40
N ASN A 217 17.76 -6.45 2.12
CA ASN A 217 17.00 -5.64 1.18
C ASN A 217 17.00 -4.16 1.56
N TYR A 218 16.91 -3.29 0.56
CA TYR A 218 16.61 -1.88 0.78
C TYR A 218 15.21 -1.73 1.34
N LEU A 219 15.08 -1.18 2.54
CA LEU A 219 13.80 -0.98 3.22
C LEU A 219 13.27 0.41 2.92
N TYR A 220 12.06 0.52 2.38
CA TYR A 220 11.43 1.78 2.05
C TYR A 220 9.96 1.82 2.46
N LEU A 221 9.43 3.01 2.45
CA LEU A 221 8.00 3.32 2.59
C LEU A 221 7.68 4.63 1.85
N TRP A 222 6.42 4.96 1.78
CA TRP A 222 5.97 6.31 1.40
C TRP A 222 4.81 6.76 2.27
N SER A 223 4.60 8.06 2.36
CA SER A 223 3.49 8.67 3.09
C SER A 223 3.19 10.07 2.57
N ASP A 224 1.95 10.48 2.69
CA ASP A 224 1.48 11.86 2.51
C ASP A 224 1.12 12.50 3.86
N ASN A 225 1.19 11.74 4.96
CA ASN A 225 0.86 12.22 6.30
C ASN A 225 2.08 12.85 6.99
N PRO A 226 2.09 14.17 7.25
CA PRO A 226 3.23 14.86 7.84
C PRO A 226 3.57 14.40 9.27
N ILE A 227 2.61 13.86 10.02
CA ILE A 227 2.85 13.29 11.36
C ILE A 227 3.61 11.98 11.23
N ALA A 228 3.18 11.11 10.29
CA ALA A 228 3.85 9.85 10.02
C ALA A 228 5.27 10.07 9.47
N ILE A 229 5.45 11.03 8.54
CA ILE A 229 6.77 11.38 7.97
C ILE A 229 7.75 11.79 9.08
N ARG A 230 7.31 12.63 10.04
CA ARG A 230 8.16 12.98 11.21
C ARG A 230 8.54 11.76 12.04
N MET A 231 7.60 10.84 12.27
CA MET A 231 7.86 9.59 12.98
C MET A 231 8.88 8.73 12.23
N TYR A 232 8.75 8.59 10.91
CA TYR A 232 9.68 7.82 10.08
C TYR A 232 11.09 8.42 10.08
N ASN A 233 11.22 9.74 9.98
CA ASN A 233 12.51 10.41 10.12
C ASN A 233 13.18 10.09 11.47
N ASN A 234 12.42 10.06 12.56
CA ASN A 234 12.92 9.73 13.90
C ASN A 234 13.28 8.22 14.07
N THR A 235 12.83 7.37 13.16
CA THR A 235 13.10 5.92 13.18
C THR A 235 14.12 5.48 12.12
N GLY A 236 14.83 6.43 11.51
CA GLY A 236 15.97 6.18 10.63
C GLY A 236 15.66 6.26 9.14
N PHE A 237 14.45 6.64 8.74
CA PHE A 237 14.13 6.87 7.34
C PHE A 237 14.56 8.27 6.89
N GLN A 238 14.92 8.38 5.62
CA GLN A 238 15.26 9.64 4.97
C GLN A 238 14.49 9.75 3.66
N GLU A 239 14.01 10.94 3.38
CA GLU A 239 13.35 11.26 2.11
C GLU A 239 14.27 10.99 0.92
N ILE A 240 13.74 10.40 -0.12
CA ILE A 240 14.37 10.23 -1.43
C ILE A 240 13.53 10.94 -2.48
N LYS A 241 14.22 11.59 -3.42
CA LYS A 241 13.55 12.31 -4.50
C LYS A 241 13.06 11.33 -5.56
N VAL A 242 11.74 11.34 -5.78
CA VAL A 242 11.08 10.61 -6.86
C VAL A 242 10.40 11.63 -7.77
N ASP A 243 10.83 11.71 -9.01
CA ASP A 243 10.40 12.77 -9.95
C ASP A 243 9.08 12.47 -10.69
N VAL A 244 8.45 11.34 -10.40
CA VAL A 244 7.16 10.95 -10.98
C VAL A 244 6.05 11.04 -9.94
N PRO A 245 4.89 11.65 -10.26
CA PRO A 245 3.81 11.80 -9.29
C PRO A 245 3.15 10.45 -9.00
N ARG A 246 2.65 10.29 -7.77
CA ARG A 246 1.65 9.27 -7.49
C ARG A 246 0.26 9.81 -7.81
N TRP A 247 -0.51 9.02 -8.50
CA TRP A 247 -1.89 9.36 -8.84
C TRP A 247 -2.76 8.11 -8.85
N THR A 248 -4.05 8.30 -8.77
CA THR A 248 -5.04 7.24 -8.97
C THR A 248 -6.16 7.76 -9.84
N ALA A 249 -6.65 6.93 -10.74
CA ALA A 249 -7.84 7.22 -11.51
C ALA A 249 -8.90 6.17 -11.24
N PHE A 250 -10.17 6.58 -11.08
CA PHE A 250 -11.29 5.66 -10.83
C PHE A 250 -12.61 6.21 -11.38
N ILE A 251 -13.52 5.31 -11.73
CA ILE A 251 -14.89 5.68 -12.05
C ILE A 251 -15.69 5.62 -10.73
N ALA A 252 -16.23 6.74 -10.29
CA ALA A 252 -17.09 6.74 -9.11
C ALA A 252 -18.30 5.82 -9.34
N PRO A 253 -18.74 5.03 -8.34
CA PRO A 253 -20.00 4.33 -8.44
C PRO A 253 -21.14 5.35 -8.68
N ALA A 254 -22.10 4.99 -9.54
CA ALA A 254 -23.27 5.81 -9.72
C ALA A 254 -23.96 6.05 -8.35
N PRO A 255 -24.41 7.27 -8.05
CA PRO A 255 -25.17 7.51 -6.83
C PRO A 255 -26.36 6.55 -6.78
N PRO A 256 -26.71 6.03 -5.58
CA PRO A 256 -27.88 5.18 -5.45
C PRO A 256 -29.10 5.93 -6.00
N VAL A 257 -29.85 5.27 -6.87
CA VAL A 257 -31.11 5.83 -7.38
C VAL A 257 -32.01 6.03 -6.17
N SER A 258 -32.32 7.28 -5.86
CA SER A 258 -33.28 7.61 -4.82
C SER A 258 -34.62 6.99 -5.21
N SER A 259 -34.99 5.93 -4.52
CA SER A 259 -36.32 5.29 -4.59
C SER A 259 -37.36 6.13 -3.87
#